data_8a01d39842694658fc20d03742ada726
#
_entry.id   8a01d39842694658fc20d03742ada726
#
_cell.length_a   1.000
_cell.length_b   1.000
_cell.length_c   1.000
_cell.angle_alpha   90.00
_cell.angle_beta   90.00
_cell.angle_gamma   90.00
#
_symmetry.space_group_name_H-M   'P 1'
#
loop_
_entity.id
_entity.type
_entity.pdbx_description
1 polymer ?
#
loop_
_entity_poly.entity_id
_entity_poly.type
_entity_poly.pdbx_seq_one_letter_code
_entity_poly.pdbx_strand_id
1 'polypeptide(L)' 'MNDQQKLLIKLAHTKMPFGKYEGYYLIDLPEHYVVWYSQKGFPKGTLGDQLQLVYELKLNGLETLVRNIKKQYPKNDY' A
#
# COMPACT_ATOMS: atom_id res chain seq x y z
N MET A 1 -0.47 -20.36 -0.32
CA MET A 1 -0.61 -18.95 0.05
C MET A 1 -2.06 -18.54 -0.17
N ASN A 2 -2.70 -17.94 0.84
CA ASN A 2 -4.10 -17.55 0.71
C ASN A 2 -4.23 -16.19 0.00
N ASP A 3 -5.47 -15.81 -0.33
CA ASP A 3 -5.72 -14.59 -1.10
C ASP A 3 -5.31 -13.34 -0.34
N GLN A 4 -5.46 -13.33 0.99
CA GLN A 4 -5.07 -12.20 1.80
C GLN A 4 -3.56 -11.99 1.79
N GLN A 5 -2.79 -13.07 1.87
CA GLN A 5 -1.34 -12.97 1.78
C GLN A 5 -0.90 -12.45 0.42
N LYS A 6 -1.54 -12.90 -0.66
CA LYS A 6 -1.23 -12.42 -2.00
C LYS A 6 -1.50 -10.94 -2.14
N LEU A 7 -2.61 -10.46 -1.56
CA LEU A 7 -2.94 -9.03 -1.58
C LEU A 7 -1.87 -8.21 -0.87
N LEU A 8 -1.40 -8.68 0.28
CA LEU A 8 -0.38 -7.96 1.05
C LEU A 8 0.96 -7.96 0.34
N ILE A 9 1.34 -9.08 -0.29
CA ILE A 9 2.58 -9.15 -1.06
C ILE A 9 2.52 -8.19 -2.23
N LYS A 10 1.41 -8.18 -2.95
CA LYS A 10 1.24 -7.27 -4.08
C LYS A 10 1.28 -5.82 -3.62
N LEU A 11 0.60 -5.50 -2.52
CA LEU A 11 0.60 -4.16 -1.95
C LEU A 11 2.02 -3.71 -1.60
N ALA A 12 2.81 -4.61 -1.01
CA ALA A 12 4.17 -4.29 -0.58
C ALA A 12 5.06 -3.84 -1.74
N HIS A 13 4.76 -4.30 -2.96
CA HIS A 13 5.55 -3.99 -4.15
C HIS A 13 4.89 -2.96 -5.08
N THR A 14 3.75 -2.42 -4.70
CA THR A 14 3.04 -1.46 -5.54
C THR A 14 3.57 -0.05 -5.28
N LYS A 15 3.86 0.66 -6.36
CA LYS A 15 4.29 2.06 -6.31
C LYS A 15 3.17 2.99 -6.73
N MET A 16 3.21 4.21 -6.22
CA MET A 16 2.26 5.24 -6.64
C MET A 16 2.50 5.58 -8.11
N PRO A 17 1.45 5.47 -8.96
CA PRO A 17 1.64 5.61 -10.41
C PRO A 17 1.61 7.04 -10.92
N PHE A 18 1.24 8.02 -10.09
CA PHE A 18 1.12 9.40 -10.56
C PHE A 18 1.19 10.37 -9.38
N GLY A 19 1.26 11.65 -9.70
CA GLY A 19 1.17 12.73 -8.73
C GLY A 19 2.47 13.02 -8.02
N LYS A 20 2.35 13.75 -6.91
CA LYS A 20 3.50 14.26 -6.16
C LYS A 20 4.42 13.14 -5.66
N TYR A 21 3.85 11.99 -5.34
CA TYR A 21 4.60 10.87 -4.78
C TYR A 21 4.75 9.72 -5.76
N GLU A 22 4.71 10.01 -7.05
CA GLU A 22 4.92 8.99 -8.08
C GLU A 22 6.24 8.26 -7.83
N GLY A 23 6.20 6.93 -7.90
CA GLY A 23 7.38 6.10 -7.69
C GLY A 23 7.64 5.69 -6.25
N TYR A 24 6.96 6.32 -5.29
CA TYR A 24 7.04 5.87 -3.89
C TYR A 24 6.24 4.58 -3.75
N TYR A 25 6.74 3.63 -2.94
CA TYR A 25 5.90 2.51 -2.56
C TYR A 25 4.69 3.03 -1.79
N LEU A 26 3.52 2.41 -2.00
CA LEU A 26 2.31 2.88 -1.35
C LEU A 26 2.42 2.91 0.17
N ILE A 27 3.09 1.91 0.76
CA ILE A 27 3.25 1.85 2.21
C ILE A 27 4.15 2.97 2.74
N ASP A 28 4.98 3.56 1.89
CA ASP A 28 5.87 4.65 2.26
C ASP A 28 5.27 6.03 2.03
N LEU A 29 4.04 6.12 1.53
CA LEU A 29 3.38 7.40 1.38
C LEU A 29 3.22 8.08 2.74
N PRO A 30 3.40 9.42 2.81
CA PRO A 30 3.18 10.14 4.08
C PRO A 30 1.76 9.95 4.59
N GLU A 31 1.62 9.83 5.90
CA GLU A 31 0.30 9.63 6.52
C GLU A 31 -0.69 10.71 6.12
N HIS A 32 -0.26 11.98 6.16
CA HIS A 32 -1.15 13.09 5.83
C HIS A 32 -1.70 13.01 4.41
N TYR A 33 -0.92 12.47 3.48
CA TYR A 33 -1.34 12.31 2.10
C TYR A 33 -2.42 11.22 1.98
N VAL A 34 -2.23 10.11 2.68
CA VAL A 34 -3.20 9.01 2.68
C VAL A 34 -4.49 9.45 3.38
N VAL A 35 -4.37 10.19 4.48
CA VAL A 35 -5.52 10.75 5.19
C VAL A 35 -6.30 11.70 4.27
N TRP A 36 -5.59 12.54 3.50
CA TRP A 36 -6.23 13.44 2.54
C TRP A 36 -7.08 12.64 1.55
N TYR A 37 -6.53 11.54 1.01
CA TYR A 37 -7.28 10.68 0.10
C TYR A 37 -8.52 10.09 0.77
N SER A 38 -8.41 9.71 2.04
CA SER A 38 -9.57 9.14 2.75
C SER A 38 -10.71 10.15 2.87
N GLN A 39 -10.37 11.43 2.96
CA GLN A 39 -11.36 12.50 3.05
C GLN A 39 -11.93 12.89 1.69
N LYS A 40 -11.12 12.88 0.66
CA LYS A 40 -11.55 13.22 -0.70
C LYS A 40 -12.27 12.08 -1.40
N GLY A 41 -12.00 10.86 -0.99
CA GLY A 41 -12.46 9.67 -1.67
C GLY A 41 -11.33 9.01 -2.45
N PHE A 42 -11.14 7.72 -2.20
CA PHE A 42 -10.09 6.98 -2.91
C PHE A 42 -10.46 6.81 -4.39
N PRO A 43 -9.46 6.75 -5.29
CA PRO A 43 -9.75 6.43 -6.69
C PRO A 43 -10.47 5.10 -6.81
N LYS A 44 -11.22 4.92 -7.89
CA LYS A 44 -11.88 3.64 -8.16
C LYS A 44 -10.85 2.63 -8.65
N GLY A 45 -11.16 1.34 -8.43
CA GLY A 45 -10.33 0.25 -8.93
C GLY A 45 -9.28 -0.22 -7.96
N THR A 46 -8.33 -0.99 -8.48
CA THR A 46 -7.32 -1.66 -7.66
C THR A 46 -6.47 -0.68 -6.84
N LEU A 47 -6.06 0.43 -7.46
CA LEU A 47 -5.25 1.42 -6.74
C LEU A 47 -6.00 2.00 -5.55
N GLY A 48 -7.29 2.31 -5.72
CA GLY A 48 -8.09 2.83 -4.63
C GLY A 48 -8.23 1.84 -3.49
N ASP A 49 -8.45 0.57 -3.82
CA ASP A 49 -8.53 -0.50 -2.83
C ASP A 49 -7.21 -0.62 -2.07
N GLN A 50 -6.10 -0.53 -2.77
CA GLN A 50 -4.77 -0.60 -2.16
C GLN A 50 -4.50 0.60 -1.26
N LEU A 51 -4.88 1.81 -1.69
CA LEU A 51 -4.71 3.01 -0.87
C LEU A 51 -5.57 2.95 0.38
N GLN A 52 -6.78 2.42 0.28
CA GLN A 52 -7.63 2.24 1.44
C GLN A 52 -7.01 1.26 2.44
N LEU A 53 -6.43 0.18 1.94
CA LEU A 53 -5.74 -0.78 2.80
C LEU A 53 -4.52 -0.15 3.46
N VAL A 54 -3.74 0.63 2.73
CA VAL A 54 -2.60 1.37 3.31
C VAL A 54 -3.08 2.28 4.42
N TYR A 55 -4.18 3.00 4.20
CA TYR A 55 -4.76 3.88 5.22
C TYR A 55 -5.08 3.10 6.51
N GLU A 56 -5.74 1.96 6.37
CA GLU A 56 -6.09 1.13 7.51
C GLU A 56 -4.84 0.60 8.22
N LEU A 57 -3.85 0.15 7.47
CA LEU A 57 -2.60 -0.35 8.04
C LEU A 57 -1.87 0.74 8.82
N LYS A 58 -1.82 1.96 8.27
CA LYS A 58 -1.18 3.08 8.97
C LYS A 58 -1.92 3.47 10.24
N LEU A 59 -3.26 3.46 10.21
CA LEU A 59 -4.06 3.75 11.40
C LEU A 59 -3.76 2.76 12.53
N ASN A 60 -3.45 1.53 12.20
CA ASN A 60 -3.21 0.47 13.17
C ASN A 60 -1.71 0.25 13.47
N GLY A 61 -0.84 1.10 12.90
CA GLY A 61 0.59 0.99 13.15
C GLY A 61 1.23 -0.25 12.56
N LEU A 62 0.71 -0.76 11.45
CA LEU A 62 1.13 -2.03 10.86
C LEU A 62 2.05 -1.87 9.64
N GLU A 63 2.64 -0.69 9.42
CA GLU A 63 3.52 -0.47 8.27
C GLU A 63 4.71 -1.43 8.26
N THR A 64 5.27 -1.71 9.42
CA THR A 64 6.42 -2.62 9.54
C THR A 64 6.08 -4.01 9.04
N LEU A 65 4.85 -4.47 9.26
CA LEU A 65 4.40 -5.76 8.75
C LEU A 65 4.55 -5.82 7.22
N VAL A 66 4.10 -4.77 6.54
CA VAL A 66 4.17 -4.73 5.07
C VAL A 66 5.63 -4.66 4.60
N ARG A 67 6.48 -3.87 5.27
CA ARG A 67 7.89 -3.78 4.93
C ARG A 67 8.60 -5.11 5.12
N ASN A 68 8.25 -5.86 6.16
CA ASN A 68 8.81 -7.20 6.39
C ASN A 68 8.35 -8.18 5.33
N ILE A 69 7.08 -8.11 4.92
CA ILE A 69 6.56 -8.94 3.83
C ILE A 69 7.34 -8.67 2.54
N LYS A 70 7.64 -7.41 2.25
CA LYS A 70 8.40 -7.04 1.07
C LYS A 70 9.79 -7.66 1.06
N LYS A 71 10.45 -7.71 2.22
CA LYS A 71 11.77 -8.34 2.34
C LYS A 71 11.67 -9.85 2.22
N GLN A 72 10.65 -10.45 2.82
CA GLN A 72 10.46 -11.89 2.83
C GLN A 72 10.08 -12.43 1.45
N TYR A 73 9.35 -11.66 0.66
CA TYR A 73 8.87 -12.04 -0.67
C TYR A 73 9.37 -11.03 -1.71
N PRO A 74 10.63 -11.14 -2.15
CA PRO A 74 11.14 -10.24 -3.20
C PRO A 74 10.30 -10.34 -4.46
N LYS A 75 10.27 -9.25 -5.22
CA LYS A 75 9.36 -9.12 -6.37
C LYS A 75 9.46 -10.27 -7.37
N ASN A 76 10.64 -10.85 -7.55
CA ASN A 76 10.87 -11.86 -8.56
C ASN A 76 10.56 -13.29 -8.09
N ASP A 77 10.10 -13.47 -6.86
CA ASP A 77 9.90 -14.78 -6.26
C ASP A 77 8.42 -15.21 -6.18
N TYR A 78 7.54 -14.43 -6.78
CA TYR A 78 6.12 -14.76 -6.74
C TYR A 78 5.40 -14.40 -8.03
#